data_dbc70605b5e47ea861465e65a31cb7ea
#
_entry.id   dbc70605b5e47ea861465e65a31cb7ea
#
_cell.length_a   1.000
_cell.length_b   1.000
_cell.length_c   1.000
_cell.angle_alpha   90.00
_cell.angle_beta   90.00
_cell.angle_gamma   90.00
#
_symmetry.space_group_name_H-M   'P 1'
#
loop_
_entity.id
_entity.type
_entity.pdbx_description
1 polymer ?
#
loop_
_entity_poly.entity_id
_entity_poly.type
_entity_poly.pdbx_seq_one_letter_code
_entity_poly.pdbx_strand_id
1 'polypeptide(L)'
;MSITLLDQNTINKIAAGEVVERPSSVVKELVENAIDAGATAITVEIKEGGISFIRVTDNGSGINKDEIEIAFKRHATSKIKSIEDLMAVSSLGFRGEALASIAAVSQVELITKTADSLSGVRYTIDGGVPGEVAEIGAPEGTTFIVRNIFYNTPVRRKFLKTATTEGGYIGSLVEYLALSHPDISFRFISNNQNKLHTSGNMNLKDIIYNVYGRDITNNLYEISGKSQDIEASGFIGKPMVVRGNRTYENYYINGRYIKSSIITKAIEDAYKGFIMPHNYPFSAIHFKINPAIIDVNVHPTKMELRFSNNEYIYNFVYDTCLKALNSKELIAEVSVPDPVAVKMQEAPVVRNVMPDVKLPEKNVSDSMPCKTETKSAESAKAEIKPKRLPEPFEIKGSLQMVKEDKVRYEAVTKSEPPKQMNLFENKLLDENSRNKYRIIGQLFDTYWLIEFEDKFYMMDQHAAHEKVLYERTMNKLHDKTIGTQMILPPIVLSLNMHEEEIYKTNQDIFKRLGYEIEEFGGNEYKVTGIPAGLPKMDYKQLLIDVLDGLSEESASKDPDIITEKVASMSCKAAVKGNNRLSFNEAFELMDELMKAENPYNCPHGRPTLIMMSRYEIEKKFKRIV
;
A
#
# COMPACT_ATOMS: atom_id res chain seq x y z
N MET A 1 34.51 -38.97 0.27
CA MET A 1 34.90 -37.56 0.46
C MET A 1 35.41 -37.41 1.85
N SER A 2 36.59 -36.80 2.07
CA SER A 2 37.12 -36.55 3.42
C SER A 2 36.55 -35.22 3.95
N ILE A 3 36.18 -35.19 5.21
CA ILE A 3 35.79 -33.98 5.94
C ILE A 3 37.06 -33.20 6.22
N THR A 4 37.14 -31.92 5.80
CA THR A 4 38.26 -31.02 6.07
C THR A 4 37.76 -29.76 6.74
N LEU A 5 38.58 -29.22 7.64
CA LEU A 5 38.33 -27.92 8.27
C LEU A 5 38.59 -26.82 7.23
N LEU A 6 37.63 -25.91 7.04
CA LEU A 6 37.76 -24.76 6.13
C LEU A 6 38.73 -23.72 6.75
N ASP A 7 39.40 -22.97 5.89
CA ASP A 7 40.19 -21.82 6.34
C ASP A 7 39.27 -20.69 6.85
N GLN A 8 39.79 -19.88 7.77
CA GLN A 8 39.02 -18.84 8.47
C GLN A 8 38.41 -17.81 7.52
N ASN A 9 39.09 -17.51 6.41
CA ASN A 9 38.58 -16.56 5.40
C ASN A 9 37.34 -17.12 4.67
N THR A 10 37.38 -18.41 4.33
CA THR A 10 36.22 -19.10 3.73
C THR A 10 35.07 -19.20 4.72
N ILE A 11 35.32 -19.53 6.00
CA ILE A 11 34.29 -19.54 7.06
C ILE A 11 33.66 -18.15 7.19
N ASN A 12 34.49 -17.09 7.18
CA ASN A 12 34.02 -15.71 7.30
C ASN A 12 33.12 -15.32 6.11
N LYS A 13 33.48 -15.72 4.88
CA LYS A 13 32.65 -15.44 3.68
C LYS A 13 31.34 -16.22 3.67
N ILE A 14 31.32 -17.46 4.15
CA ILE A 14 30.09 -18.27 4.26
C ILE A 14 29.13 -17.61 5.25
N ALA A 15 29.59 -17.33 6.46
CA ALA A 15 28.77 -16.75 7.50
C ALA A 15 28.37 -15.28 7.23
N ALA A 16 29.23 -14.52 6.51
CA ALA A 16 28.81 -13.20 6.01
C ALA A 16 27.56 -13.27 5.11
N GLY A 17 27.26 -14.44 4.52
CA GLY A 17 26.07 -14.63 3.71
C GLY A 17 24.77 -14.73 4.48
N GLU A 18 24.82 -15.04 5.74
CA GLU A 18 23.64 -15.09 6.61
C GLU A 18 23.28 -13.70 7.15
N VAL A 19 24.24 -12.77 7.17
CA VAL A 19 24.05 -11.41 7.70
C VAL A 19 23.92 -10.38 6.57
N VAL A 20 24.73 -10.51 5.52
CA VAL A 20 24.79 -9.56 4.40
C VAL A 20 24.32 -10.24 3.12
N GLU A 21 23.05 -10.15 2.84
CA GLU A 21 22.43 -10.69 1.62
C GLU A 21 22.48 -9.68 0.46
N ARG A 22 22.35 -8.39 0.77
CA ARG A 22 22.22 -7.29 -0.19
C ARG A 22 22.72 -5.95 0.38
N PRO A 23 22.87 -4.89 -0.45
CA PRO A 23 23.31 -3.57 0.02
C PRO A 23 22.44 -2.98 1.14
N SER A 24 21.11 -3.18 1.11
CA SER A 24 20.22 -2.69 2.17
C SER A 24 20.48 -3.35 3.53
N SER A 25 20.98 -4.60 3.57
CA SER A 25 21.38 -5.24 4.82
C SER A 25 22.57 -4.50 5.47
N VAL A 26 23.55 -4.06 4.65
CA VAL A 26 24.69 -3.25 5.13
C VAL A 26 24.20 -1.93 5.72
N VAL A 27 23.36 -1.20 4.98
CA VAL A 27 22.83 0.10 5.45
C VAL A 27 22.04 -0.08 6.73
N LYS A 28 21.22 -1.15 6.84
CA LYS A 28 20.46 -1.46 8.05
C LYS A 28 21.36 -1.59 9.27
N GLU A 29 22.35 -2.47 9.19
CA GLU A 29 23.25 -2.74 10.33
C GLU A 29 24.07 -1.51 10.73
N LEU A 30 24.54 -0.71 9.76
CA LEU A 30 25.31 0.50 10.05
C LEU A 30 24.43 1.60 10.67
N VAL A 31 23.20 1.79 10.19
CA VAL A 31 22.27 2.77 10.75
C VAL A 31 21.78 2.35 12.13
N GLU A 32 21.47 1.07 12.35
CA GLU A 32 21.12 0.55 13.67
C GLU A 32 22.26 0.73 14.69
N ASN A 33 23.51 0.57 14.25
CA ASN A 33 24.66 0.87 15.09
C ASN A 33 24.81 2.37 15.43
N ALA A 34 24.51 3.26 14.47
CA ALA A 34 24.52 4.70 14.71
C ALA A 34 23.43 5.11 15.71
N ILE A 35 22.21 4.53 15.59
CA ILE A 35 21.12 4.75 16.55
C ILE A 35 21.51 4.27 17.94
N ASP A 36 22.07 3.07 18.05
CA ASP A 36 22.54 2.50 19.33
C ASP A 36 23.72 3.31 19.95
N ALA A 37 24.50 4.02 19.11
CA ALA A 37 25.55 4.95 19.55
C ALA A 37 24.99 6.32 20.01
N GLY A 38 23.66 6.50 20.04
CA GLY A 38 23.02 7.72 20.49
C GLY A 38 23.10 8.86 19.47
N ALA A 39 23.24 8.57 18.18
CA ALA A 39 23.27 9.59 17.15
C ALA A 39 21.95 10.36 17.08
N THR A 40 22.03 11.67 16.90
CA THR A 40 20.88 12.58 16.65
C THR A 40 20.77 12.99 15.18
N ALA A 41 21.80 12.72 14.38
CA ALA A 41 21.83 12.97 12.96
C ALA A 41 22.56 11.84 12.22
N ILE A 42 21.91 11.27 11.20
CA ILE A 42 22.46 10.19 10.40
C ILE A 42 22.31 10.53 8.92
N THR A 43 23.43 10.46 8.18
CA THR A 43 23.45 10.66 6.72
C THR A 43 23.82 9.36 6.05
N VAL A 44 22.97 8.90 5.14
CA VAL A 44 23.20 7.73 4.28
C VAL A 44 23.39 8.20 2.86
N GLU A 45 24.53 7.88 2.24
CA GLU A 45 24.80 8.17 0.84
C GLU A 45 25.15 6.90 0.09
N ILE A 46 24.53 6.71 -1.09
CA ILE A 46 24.78 5.55 -1.95
C ILE A 46 25.05 5.96 -3.39
N LYS A 47 25.80 5.10 -4.10
CA LYS A 47 25.94 5.16 -5.56
C LYS A 47 25.69 3.78 -6.14
N GLU A 48 25.08 3.76 -7.35
CA GLU A 48 24.74 2.51 -8.06
C GLU A 48 23.97 1.52 -7.16
N GLY A 49 22.94 2.02 -6.45
CA GLY A 49 22.12 1.16 -5.56
C GLY A 49 22.87 0.60 -4.36
N GLY A 50 23.97 1.23 -3.93
CA GLY A 50 24.82 0.76 -2.84
C GLY A 50 25.80 -0.36 -3.23
N ILE A 51 25.84 -0.76 -4.52
CA ILE A 51 26.74 -1.82 -5.01
C ILE A 51 28.18 -1.34 -5.07
N SER A 52 28.41 -0.13 -5.59
CA SER A 52 29.75 0.45 -5.70
C SER A 52 30.15 1.26 -4.46
N PHE A 53 29.19 1.90 -3.81
CA PHE A 53 29.46 2.83 -2.72
C PHE A 53 28.29 2.97 -1.77
N ILE A 54 28.57 2.82 -0.46
CA ILE A 54 27.69 3.15 0.65
C ILE A 54 28.52 3.99 1.64
N ARG A 55 27.99 5.11 2.10
CA ARG A 55 28.54 5.90 3.21
C ARG A 55 27.45 6.15 4.23
N VAL A 56 27.71 5.78 5.47
CA VAL A 56 26.86 6.10 6.63
C VAL A 56 27.68 6.95 7.58
N THR A 57 27.21 8.15 7.86
CA THR A 57 27.84 9.12 8.77
C THR A 57 26.86 9.46 9.88
N ASP A 58 27.32 9.37 11.11
CA ASP A 58 26.57 9.71 12.31
C ASP A 58 27.38 10.69 13.21
N ASN A 59 26.69 11.30 14.15
CA ASN A 59 27.24 12.15 15.21
C ASN A 59 27.12 11.49 16.59
N GLY A 60 27.16 10.16 16.67
CA GLY A 60 27.07 9.40 17.92
C GLY A 60 28.37 9.42 18.73
N SER A 61 28.47 8.53 19.70
CA SER A 61 29.59 8.47 20.67
C SER A 61 30.97 8.18 20.06
N GLY A 62 31.03 7.71 18.80
CA GLY A 62 32.28 7.27 18.19
C GLY A 62 32.77 5.93 18.73
N ILE A 63 33.96 5.48 18.25
CA ILE A 63 34.62 4.24 18.66
C ILE A 63 36.03 4.60 19.12
N ASN A 64 36.44 4.11 20.30
CA ASN A 64 37.78 4.30 20.84
C ASN A 64 38.83 3.64 19.96
N LYS A 65 40.03 4.27 19.82
CA LYS A 65 41.14 3.78 18.99
C LYS A 65 41.51 2.33 19.30
N ASP A 66 41.54 1.98 20.57
CA ASP A 66 41.94 0.64 21.03
C ASP A 66 40.87 -0.43 20.80
N GLU A 67 39.62 -0.01 20.53
CA GLU A 67 38.48 -0.90 20.29
C GLU A 67 38.22 -1.14 18.80
N ILE A 68 38.83 -0.35 17.90
CA ILE A 68 38.55 -0.39 16.46
C ILE A 68 38.80 -1.78 15.88
N GLU A 69 39.98 -2.38 16.13
CA GLU A 69 40.30 -3.70 15.60
C GLU A 69 39.42 -4.81 16.21
N ILE A 70 39.00 -4.61 17.47
CA ILE A 70 38.12 -5.55 18.17
C ILE A 70 36.71 -5.49 17.57
N ALA A 71 36.23 -4.31 17.21
CA ALA A 71 34.90 -4.11 16.63
C ALA A 71 34.70 -4.90 15.31
N PHE A 72 35.77 -5.21 14.58
CA PHE A 72 35.72 -6.03 13.36
C PHE A 72 35.97 -7.54 13.62
N LYS A 73 36.12 -7.94 14.87
CA LYS A 73 36.20 -9.38 15.23
C LYS A 73 34.78 -9.93 15.40
N ARG A 74 34.62 -11.22 15.10
CA ARG A 74 33.36 -11.91 15.33
C ARG A 74 33.06 -12.04 16.80
N HIS A 75 31.78 -11.94 17.14
CA HIS A 75 31.25 -12.02 18.49
C HIS A 75 31.77 -10.89 19.42
N ALA A 76 32.29 -9.81 18.84
CA ALA A 76 32.67 -8.61 19.57
C ALA A 76 31.48 -7.66 19.66
N THR A 77 30.97 -7.40 20.85
CA THR A 77 29.85 -6.50 21.10
C THR A 77 30.04 -5.80 22.44
N SER A 78 29.67 -4.52 22.48
CA SER A 78 29.60 -3.73 23.72
C SER A 78 28.20 -3.78 24.38
N LYS A 79 27.21 -4.44 23.72
CA LYS A 79 25.77 -4.28 24.02
C LYS A 79 25.24 -5.37 24.95
N ILE A 80 25.86 -6.55 25.00
CA ILE A 80 25.47 -7.67 25.86
C ILE A 80 26.72 -8.24 26.54
N LYS A 81 26.61 -8.54 27.81
CA LYS A 81 27.69 -9.15 28.61
C LYS A 81 27.25 -10.46 29.25
N SER A 82 25.97 -10.70 29.38
CA SER A 82 25.38 -11.87 30.04
C SER A 82 24.19 -12.45 29.29
N ILE A 83 23.73 -13.63 29.68
CA ILE A 83 22.52 -14.27 29.12
C ILE A 83 21.27 -13.50 29.53
N GLU A 84 21.28 -12.88 30.71
CA GLU A 84 20.19 -12.05 31.20
C GLU A 84 19.99 -10.81 30.30
N ASP A 85 21.10 -10.18 29.85
CA ASP A 85 21.06 -9.06 28.90
C ASP A 85 20.43 -9.48 27.58
N LEU A 86 20.60 -10.74 27.16
CA LEU A 86 20.01 -11.26 25.92
C LEU A 86 18.49 -11.34 26.01
N MET A 87 17.92 -11.54 27.19
CA MET A 87 16.47 -11.58 27.41
C MET A 87 15.85 -10.18 27.51
N ALA A 88 16.65 -9.17 27.89
CA ALA A 88 16.22 -7.79 28.09
C ALA A 88 16.69 -6.85 26.97
N VAL A 89 17.03 -7.37 25.78
CA VAL A 89 17.65 -6.60 24.69
C VAL A 89 16.81 -5.40 24.30
N SER A 90 17.26 -4.21 24.70
CA SER A 90 16.72 -2.93 24.25
C SER A 90 17.45 -2.37 23.01
N SER A 91 18.72 -2.79 22.76
CA SER A 91 19.52 -2.35 21.62
C SER A 91 19.06 -2.98 20.29
N LEU A 92 19.16 -2.25 19.17
CA LEU A 92 18.78 -2.73 17.85
C LEU A 92 19.73 -3.84 17.35
N GLY A 93 21.05 -3.72 17.58
CA GLY A 93 22.06 -4.72 17.25
C GLY A 93 22.68 -5.34 18.52
N PHE A 94 22.90 -6.68 18.56
CA PHE A 94 23.52 -7.34 19.72
C PHE A 94 24.46 -8.52 19.39
N ARG A 95 24.44 -9.04 18.14
CA ARG A 95 25.16 -10.28 17.78
C ARG A 95 26.68 -10.13 17.63
N GLY A 96 27.20 -8.91 17.44
CA GLY A 96 28.64 -8.68 17.26
C GLY A 96 29.23 -9.31 15.99
N GLU A 97 28.44 -9.50 14.93
CA GLU A 97 28.86 -10.16 13.69
C GLU A 97 28.74 -9.26 12.44
N ALA A 98 28.00 -8.14 12.53
CA ALA A 98 27.67 -7.30 11.38
C ALA A 98 28.92 -6.69 10.73
N LEU A 99 29.77 -6.00 11.51
CA LEU A 99 30.97 -5.33 10.97
C LEU A 99 31.95 -6.32 10.39
N ALA A 100 32.20 -7.46 11.07
CA ALA A 100 33.06 -8.54 10.58
C ALA A 100 32.52 -9.11 9.25
N SER A 101 31.21 -9.29 9.14
CA SER A 101 30.55 -9.81 7.94
C SER A 101 30.61 -8.83 6.77
N ILE A 102 30.38 -7.53 7.01
CA ILE A 102 30.49 -6.47 6.01
C ILE A 102 31.94 -6.38 5.49
N ALA A 103 32.91 -6.36 6.39
CA ALA A 103 34.33 -6.30 6.04
C ALA A 103 34.81 -7.50 5.22
N ALA A 104 34.28 -8.71 5.51
CA ALA A 104 34.66 -9.93 4.79
C ALA A 104 34.25 -9.92 3.29
N VAL A 105 33.22 -9.16 2.89
CA VAL A 105 32.66 -9.16 1.53
C VAL A 105 32.77 -7.81 0.80
N SER A 106 33.45 -6.83 1.41
CA SER A 106 33.59 -5.48 0.86
C SER A 106 34.90 -4.83 1.25
N GLN A 107 35.16 -3.64 0.74
CA GLN A 107 36.25 -2.76 1.13
C GLN A 107 35.69 -1.69 2.07
N VAL A 108 36.12 -1.71 3.33
CA VAL A 108 35.58 -0.83 4.37
C VAL A 108 36.64 0.19 4.80
N GLU A 109 36.22 1.43 4.90
CA GLU A 109 36.97 2.52 5.50
C GLU A 109 36.12 3.07 6.66
N LEU A 110 36.68 3.06 7.85
CA LEU A 110 36.10 3.60 9.08
C LEU A 110 36.84 4.89 9.42
N ILE A 111 36.10 5.95 9.70
CA ILE A 111 36.58 7.22 10.26
C ILE A 111 35.77 7.46 11.53
N THR A 112 36.43 7.58 12.67
CA THR A 112 35.70 7.76 13.93
C THR A 112 36.48 8.64 14.90
N LYS A 113 35.74 9.34 15.76
CA LYS A 113 36.29 10.17 16.83
C LYS A 113 35.30 10.17 18.01
N THR A 114 35.82 9.94 19.21
CA THR A 114 35.05 10.12 20.45
C THR A 114 35.19 11.55 20.97
N ALA A 115 34.26 11.97 21.83
CA ALA A 115 34.25 13.33 22.42
C ALA A 115 35.53 13.64 23.20
N ASP A 116 36.10 12.63 23.87
CA ASP A 116 37.30 12.74 24.72
C ASP A 116 38.61 12.76 23.92
N SER A 117 38.59 12.43 22.63
CA SER A 117 39.78 12.33 21.79
C SER A 117 40.09 13.65 21.08
N LEU A 118 41.38 14.02 20.99
CA LEU A 118 41.83 15.22 20.25
C LEU A 118 41.81 14.99 18.76
N SER A 119 42.26 13.81 18.29
CA SER A 119 42.28 13.40 16.89
C SER A 119 41.29 12.29 16.60
N GLY A 120 40.80 12.21 15.38
CA GLY A 120 40.04 11.07 14.86
C GLY A 120 40.99 9.99 14.34
N VAL A 121 40.45 8.81 14.12
CA VAL A 121 41.19 7.65 13.58
C VAL A 121 40.53 7.20 12.27
N ARG A 122 41.36 6.95 11.27
CA ARG A 122 40.98 6.29 10.02
C ARG A 122 41.52 4.88 10.03
N TYR A 123 40.68 3.91 9.75
CA TYR A 123 41.02 2.48 9.66
C TYR A 123 40.48 1.90 8.37
N THR A 124 41.27 1.09 7.69
CA THR A 124 40.86 0.41 6.47
C THR A 124 40.92 -1.11 6.64
N ILE A 125 39.99 -1.81 5.99
CA ILE A 125 39.95 -3.29 5.97
C ILE A 125 39.42 -3.74 4.61
N ASP A 126 40.11 -4.65 3.96
CA ASP A 126 39.77 -5.13 2.62
C ASP A 126 39.56 -6.63 2.61
N GLY A 127 38.31 -7.08 2.36
CA GLY A 127 37.97 -8.50 2.34
C GLY A 127 38.28 -9.25 3.65
N GLY A 128 38.22 -8.54 4.77
CA GLY A 128 38.56 -9.07 6.09
C GLY A 128 40.05 -8.99 6.45
N VAL A 129 40.90 -8.42 5.58
CA VAL A 129 42.32 -8.21 5.86
C VAL A 129 42.53 -6.82 6.43
N PRO A 130 43.04 -6.67 7.67
CA PRO A 130 43.33 -5.37 8.25
C PRO A 130 44.33 -4.58 7.42
N GLY A 131 44.07 -3.29 7.24
CA GLY A 131 44.93 -2.35 6.54
C GLY A 131 45.55 -1.33 7.49
N GLU A 132 45.63 -0.07 7.05
CA GLU A 132 46.30 1.02 7.74
C GLU A 132 45.42 1.65 8.83
N VAL A 133 46.04 1.97 10.00
CA VAL A 133 45.46 2.83 11.03
C VAL A 133 46.18 4.17 10.99
N ALA A 134 45.49 5.24 10.71
CA ALA A 134 46.04 6.60 10.62
C ALA A 134 45.27 7.58 11.50
N GLU A 135 45.97 8.53 12.12
CA GLU A 135 45.31 9.63 12.81
C GLU A 135 44.96 10.73 11.81
N ILE A 136 43.73 11.22 11.92
CA ILE A 136 43.19 12.26 11.04
C ILE A 136 42.35 13.27 11.81
N GLY A 137 42.15 14.46 11.23
CA GLY A 137 41.12 15.39 11.69
C GLY A 137 39.75 14.89 11.30
N ALA A 138 38.87 14.64 12.28
CA ALA A 138 37.49 14.24 12.04
C ALA A 138 36.55 14.91 13.05
N PRO A 139 35.27 15.11 12.72
CA PRO A 139 34.24 15.48 13.70
C PRO A 139 33.94 14.31 14.63
N GLU A 140 33.28 14.60 15.74
CA GLU A 140 32.75 13.56 16.64
C GLU A 140 31.71 12.70 15.92
N GLY A 141 31.70 11.40 16.25
CA GLY A 141 30.84 10.39 15.64
C GLY A 141 31.59 9.39 14.78
N THR A 142 30.87 8.71 13.90
CA THR A 142 31.44 7.65 13.05
C THR A 142 31.02 7.81 11.59
N THR A 143 31.95 7.54 10.69
CA THR A 143 31.68 7.42 9.25
C THR A 143 32.18 6.07 8.76
N PHE A 144 31.26 5.25 8.27
CA PHE A 144 31.58 4.03 7.53
C PHE A 144 31.46 4.29 6.03
N ILE A 145 32.50 3.91 5.29
CA ILE A 145 32.49 3.92 3.82
C ILE A 145 32.71 2.48 3.36
N VAL A 146 31.72 1.91 2.69
CA VAL A 146 31.75 0.55 2.15
C VAL A 146 31.79 0.64 0.64
N ARG A 147 32.80 0.04 0.03
CA ARG A 147 32.97 0.03 -1.43
C ARG A 147 32.95 -1.38 -1.98
N ASN A 148 32.45 -1.50 -3.21
CA ASN A 148 32.52 -2.71 -4.03
C ASN A 148 31.98 -3.96 -3.30
N ILE A 149 30.75 -3.89 -2.80
CA ILE A 149 30.14 -5.03 -2.10
C ILE A 149 30.16 -6.27 -3.00
N PHE A 150 30.50 -7.43 -2.41
CA PHE A 150 30.62 -8.72 -3.09
C PHE A 150 31.69 -8.78 -4.20
N TYR A 151 32.71 -7.90 -4.17
CA TYR A 151 33.78 -7.95 -5.17
C TYR A 151 34.55 -9.28 -5.14
N ASN A 152 34.68 -9.91 -3.97
CA ASN A 152 35.35 -11.17 -3.73
C ASN A 152 34.41 -12.38 -3.63
N THR A 153 33.11 -12.20 -3.91
CA THR A 153 32.07 -13.23 -3.94
C THR A 153 31.19 -13.10 -5.18
N PRO A 154 31.74 -13.45 -6.37
CA PRO A 154 31.12 -13.16 -7.66
C PRO A 154 29.77 -13.85 -7.87
N VAL A 155 29.56 -15.01 -7.24
CA VAL A 155 28.28 -15.72 -7.28
C VAL A 155 27.18 -14.86 -6.64
N ARG A 156 27.41 -14.28 -5.44
CA ARG A 156 26.45 -13.39 -4.77
C ARG A 156 26.20 -12.13 -5.56
N ARG A 157 27.24 -11.55 -6.15
CA ARG A 157 27.11 -10.35 -7.00
C ARG A 157 26.15 -10.58 -8.17
N LYS A 158 26.09 -11.80 -8.73
CA LYS A 158 25.14 -12.14 -9.80
C LYS A 158 23.68 -12.22 -9.36
N PHE A 159 23.40 -12.42 -8.07
CA PHE A 159 22.05 -12.45 -7.52
C PHE A 159 21.49 -11.06 -7.17
N LEU A 160 22.33 -10.02 -7.18
CA LEU A 160 21.86 -8.65 -6.99
C LEU A 160 20.92 -8.26 -8.13
N LYS A 161 19.89 -7.50 -7.76
CA LYS A 161 18.97 -6.89 -8.72
C LYS A 161 19.66 -5.72 -9.44
N THR A 162 18.91 -4.97 -10.22
CA THR A 162 19.44 -3.76 -10.86
C THR A 162 19.82 -2.73 -9.79
N ALA A 163 20.74 -1.81 -10.13
CA ALA A 163 21.16 -0.74 -9.22
C ALA A 163 19.98 0.13 -8.77
N THR A 164 19.00 0.35 -9.63
CA THR A 164 17.77 1.07 -9.32
C THR A 164 16.95 0.33 -8.27
N THR A 165 16.72 -0.97 -8.44
CA THR A 165 15.96 -1.80 -7.51
C THR A 165 16.64 -1.93 -6.14
N GLU A 166 17.98 -2.12 -6.10
CA GLU A 166 18.71 -2.14 -4.82
C GLU A 166 18.67 -0.77 -4.13
N GLY A 167 18.71 0.33 -4.92
CA GLY A 167 18.54 1.69 -4.41
C GLY A 167 17.16 1.93 -3.79
N GLY A 168 16.10 1.41 -4.40
CA GLY A 168 14.73 1.46 -3.88
C GLY A 168 14.59 0.72 -2.54
N TYR A 169 15.19 -0.47 -2.41
CA TYR A 169 15.19 -1.20 -1.13
C TYR A 169 15.89 -0.43 0.00
N ILE A 170 17.00 0.27 -0.33
CA ILE A 170 17.69 1.13 0.65
C ILE A 170 16.81 2.33 1.00
N GLY A 171 16.18 2.95 -0.01
CA GLY A 171 15.28 4.09 0.19
C GLY A 171 14.15 3.75 1.16
N SER A 172 13.40 2.68 0.89
CA SER A 172 12.31 2.22 1.77
C SER A 172 12.80 1.88 3.18
N LEU A 173 13.98 1.28 3.30
CA LEU A 173 14.57 1.00 4.60
C LEU A 173 14.84 2.29 5.39
N VAL A 174 15.41 3.32 4.75
CA VAL A 174 15.69 4.61 5.40
C VAL A 174 14.39 5.34 5.76
N GLU A 175 13.36 5.24 4.93
CA GLU A 175 12.00 5.74 5.26
C GLU A 175 11.45 5.09 6.53
N TYR A 176 11.51 3.75 6.64
CA TYR A 176 11.04 3.02 7.82
C TYR A 176 11.86 3.37 9.07
N LEU A 177 13.18 3.52 8.95
CA LEU A 177 14.03 3.93 10.07
C LEU A 177 13.73 5.37 10.51
N ALA A 178 13.53 6.29 9.57
CA ALA A 178 13.15 7.67 9.88
C ALA A 178 11.79 7.76 10.59
N LEU A 179 10.80 6.97 10.13
CA LEU A 179 9.49 6.87 10.78
C LEU A 179 9.58 6.23 12.17
N SER A 180 10.53 5.30 12.40
CA SER A 180 10.69 4.64 13.69
C SER A 180 11.38 5.51 14.73
N HIS A 181 12.19 6.48 14.29
CA HIS A 181 12.99 7.37 15.15
C HIS A 181 12.76 8.86 14.80
N PRO A 182 11.61 9.44 15.22
CA PRO A 182 11.30 10.85 14.97
C PRO A 182 12.24 11.83 15.64
N ASP A 183 13.02 11.38 16.62
CA ASP A 183 14.04 12.11 17.37
C ASP A 183 15.37 12.25 16.61
N ILE A 184 15.55 11.52 15.50
CA ILE A 184 16.79 11.52 14.72
C ILE A 184 16.56 12.22 13.38
N SER A 185 17.50 13.09 13.02
CA SER A 185 17.57 13.70 11.68
C SER A 185 18.18 12.71 10.70
N PHE A 186 17.39 12.26 9.73
CA PHE A 186 17.87 11.41 8.64
C PHE A 186 18.05 12.19 7.35
N ARG A 187 19.16 11.94 6.67
CA ARG A 187 19.42 12.45 5.32
C ARG A 187 19.82 11.31 4.41
N PHE A 188 19.07 11.10 3.34
CA PHE A 188 19.37 10.08 2.34
C PHE A 188 19.72 10.69 1.00
N ILE A 189 20.91 10.35 0.48
CA ILE A 189 21.47 10.82 -0.78
C ILE A 189 21.71 9.63 -1.69
N SER A 190 21.07 9.60 -2.85
CA SER A 190 21.27 8.58 -3.88
C SER A 190 21.80 9.21 -5.14
N ASN A 191 22.96 8.74 -5.63
CA ASN A 191 23.61 9.27 -6.84
C ASN A 191 23.75 10.82 -6.83
N ASN A 192 24.19 11.39 -5.71
CA ASN A 192 24.36 12.82 -5.43
C ASN A 192 23.03 13.62 -5.37
N GLN A 193 21.87 12.98 -5.41
CA GLN A 193 20.56 13.62 -5.22
C GLN A 193 20.07 13.38 -3.80
N ASN A 194 19.62 14.45 -3.13
CA ASN A 194 18.98 14.34 -1.82
C ASN A 194 17.54 13.82 -2.01
N LYS A 195 17.26 12.61 -1.49
CA LYS A 195 15.96 11.93 -1.66
C LYS A 195 15.08 12.06 -0.42
N LEU A 196 15.66 12.10 0.77
CA LEU A 196 14.95 12.27 2.03
C LEU A 196 15.75 13.17 2.96
N HIS A 197 15.04 14.04 3.68
CA HIS A 197 15.61 14.83 4.78
C HIS A 197 14.56 15.04 5.87
N THR A 198 14.84 14.55 7.09
CA THR A 198 13.99 14.73 8.27
C THR A 198 14.70 15.61 9.30
N SER A 199 13.93 16.32 10.10
CA SER A 199 14.48 17.33 11.04
C SER A 199 14.92 16.78 12.40
N GLY A 200 14.46 15.56 12.80
CA GLY A 200 14.71 15.01 14.14
C GLY A 200 14.02 15.78 15.27
N ASN A 201 12.87 16.41 14.98
CA ASN A 201 12.15 17.30 15.91
C ASN A 201 11.08 16.57 16.74
N MET A 202 11.10 15.24 16.82
CA MET A 202 10.11 14.39 17.48
C MET A 202 8.71 14.44 16.84
N ASN A 203 8.53 15.11 15.71
CA ASN A 203 7.25 15.25 15.04
C ASN A 203 7.06 14.17 13.95
N LEU A 204 6.40 13.07 14.30
CA LEU A 204 6.11 11.98 13.36
C LEU A 204 5.29 12.44 12.16
N LYS A 205 4.42 13.44 12.33
CA LYS A 205 3.58 13.97 11.25
C LYS A 205 4.39 14.67 10.16
N ASP A 206 5.49 15.37 10.53
CA ASP A 206 6.40 15.98 9.58
C ASP A 206 7.14 14.92 8.75
N ILE A 207 7.51 13.80 9.37
CA ILE A 207 8.15 12.69 8.67
C ILE A 207 7.16 12.03 7.71
N ILE A 208 5.92 11.79 8.14
CA ILE A 208 4.86 11.29 7.27
C ILE A 208 4.65 12.22 6.06
N TYR A 209 4.70 13.55 6.27
CA TYR A 209 4.62 14.51 5.19
C TYR A 209 5.78 14.37 4.19
N ASN A 210 7.01 14.20 4.68
CA ASN A 210 8.20 14.08 3.84
C ASN A 210 8.22 12.76 3.04
N VAL A 211 7.68 11.69 3.59
CA VAL A 211 7.66 10.34 2.97
C VAL A 211 6.45 10.15 2.07
N TYR A 212 5.24 10.45 2.58
CA TYR A 212 3.97 10.10 1.93
C TYR A 212 3.22 11.30 1.36
N GLY A 213 3.73 12.52 1.57
CA GLY A 213 3.17 13.74 1.00
C GLY A 213 1.96 14.30 1.73
N ARG A 214 1.47 15.43 1.19
CA ARG A 214 0.44 16.27 1.80
C ARG A 214 -0.91 15.58 1.93
N ASP A 215 -1.30 14.83 0.93
CA ASP A 215 -2.66 14.25 0.86
C ASP A 215 -2.90 13.23 1.97
N ILE A 216 -1.91 12.39 2.25
CA ILE A 216 -1.98 11.43 3.35
C ILE A 216 -1.94 12.17 4.68
N THR A 217 -0.99 13.09 4.85
CA THR A 217 -0.78 13.80 6.12
C THR A 217 -1.98 14.62 6.57
N ASN A 218 -2.75 15.20 5.64
CA ASN A 218 -3.97 15.95 5.96
C ASN A 218 -5.15 15.05 6.34
N ASN A 219 -5.08 13.77 6.02
CA ASN A 219 -6.16 12.82 6.22
C ASN A 219 -5.79 11.73 7.24
N LEU A 220 -5.17 12.14 8.34
CA LEU A 220 -4.80 11.26 9.45
C LEU A 220 -5.66 11.51 10.68
N TYR A 221 -5.86 10.44 11.47
CA TYR A 221 -6.29 10.49 12.84
C TYR A 221 -5.11 10.19 13.75
N GLU A 222 -4.92 11.01 14.76
CA GLU A 222 -3.98 10.72 15.84
C GLU A 222 -4.56 9.65 16.75
N ILE A 223 -3.75 8.65 17.11
CA ILE A 223 -4.12 7.60 18.04
C ILE A 223 -3.24 7.62 19.28
N SER A 224 -3.85 7.34 20.41
CA SER A 224 -3.20 7.19 21.70
C SER A 224 -3.94 6.15 22.52
N GLY A 225 -3.23 5.16 23.01
CA GLY A 225 -3.77 4.11 23.87
C GLY A 225 -2.75 3.71 24.91
N LYS A 226 -3.21 3.40 26.12
CA LYS A 226 -2.35 2.94 27.22
C LYS A 226 -3.04 1.85 28.00
N SER A 227 -2.31 0.77 28.24
CA SER A 227 -2.67 -0.34 29.12
C SER A 227 -1.51 -0.62 30.09
N GLN A 228 -1.60 -1.64 30.89
CA GLN A 228 -0.59 -1.96 31.90
C GLN A 228 0.80 -2.23 31.26
N ASP A 229 0.83 -3.01 30.18
CA ASP A 229 2.07 -3.47 29.55
C ASP A 229 2.29 -2.93 28.14
N ILE A 230 1.34 -2.14 27.61
CA ILE A 230 1.34 -1.62 26.25
C ILE A 230 0.94 -0.16 26.22
N GLU A 231 1.73 0.64 25.51
CA GLU A 231 1.40 2.01 25.14
C GLU A 231 1.49 2.14 23.61
N ALA A 232 0.47 2.73 22.99
CA ALA A 232 0.42 3.01 21.57
C ALA A 232 0.29 4.51 21.32
N SER A 233 1.02 5.02 20.33
CA SER A 233 0.90 6.40 19.87
C SER A 233 1.22 6.47 18.37
N GLY A 234 0.68 7.44 17.67
CA GLY A 234 0.95 7.63 16.24
C GLY A 234 -0.27 8.06 15.46
N PHE A 235 -0.33 7.63 14.19
CA PHE A 235 -1.36 8.06 13.26
C PHE A 235 -1.92 6.87 12.48
N ILE A 236 -3.24 6.95 12.18
CA ILE A 236 -3.95 6.07 11.25
C ILE A 236 -4.67 6.91 10.20
N GLY A 237 -4.84 6.37 9.00
CA GLY A 237 -5.52 7.05 7.89
C GLY A 237 -7.03 7.15 8.11
N LYS A 238 -7.65 8.25 7.66
CA LYS A 238 -9.11 8.28 7.50
C LYS A 238 -9.54 7.21 6.49
N PRO A 239 -10.78 6.71 6.52
CA PRO A 239 -11.26 5.66 5.61
C PRO A 239 -11.09 5.95 4.12
N MET A 240 -10.88 7.20 3.74
CA MET A 240 -10.57 7.60 2.37
C MET A 240 -9.10 7.39 1.97
N VAL A 241 -8.19 7.19 2.94
CA VAL A 241 -6.76 6.94 2.72
C VAL A 241 -6.53 5.44 2.76
N VAL A 242 -6.70 4.79 1.61
CA VAL A 242 -6.55 3.34 1.47
C VAL A 242 -5.64 2.98 0.30
N ARG A 243 -5.05 1.80 0.36
CA ARG A 243 -4.19 1.22 -0.67
C ARG A 243 -4.66 -0.18 -1.05
N GLY A 244 -4.32 -0.62 -2.27
CA GLY A 244 -4.57 -1.98 -2.74
C GLY A 244 -3.67 -3.03 -2.10
N ASN A 245 -2.61 -2.61 -1.40
CA ASN A 245 -1.66 -3.47 -0.70
C ASN A 245 -1.33 -2.96 0.70
N ARG A 246 -0.55 -3.74 1.48
CA ARG A 246 -0.16 -3.43 2.87
C ARG A 246 1.09 -2.57 3.01
N THR A 247 1.56 -1.93 1.94
CA THR A 247 2.83 -1.17 1.96
C THR A 247 2.77 0.03 2.91
N TYR A 248 1.56 0.55 3.17
CA TYR A 248 1.34 1.71 4.04
C TYR A 248 0.93 1.33 5.47
N GLU A 249 0.92 0.05 5.80
CA GLU A 249 0.72 -0.42 7.17
C GLU A 249 2.07 -0.51 7.91
N ASN A 250 2.46 0.60 8.54
CA ASN A 250 3.71 0.67 9.29
C ASN A 250 3.42 0.70 10.79
N TYR A 251 4.11 -0.15 11.52
CA TYR A 251 4.10 -0.12 12.98
C TYR A 251 5.45 -0.54 13.55
N TYR A 252 5.74 0.01 14.71
CA TYR A 252 7.03 -0.08 15.35
C TYR A 252 6.86 -0.53 16.79
N ILE A 253 7.66 -1.49 17.23
CA ILE A 253 7.65 -2.00 18.61
C ILE A 253 9.00 -1.69 19.23
N ASN A 254 9.00 -0.87 20.30
CA ASN A 254 10.21 -0.44 21.00
C ASN A 254 11.29 0.10 20.03
N GLY A 255 10.89 0.94 19.06
CA GLY A 255 11.77 1.51 18.05
C GLY A 255 12.12 0.61 16.87
N ARG A 256 11.63 -0.64 16.82
CA ARG A 256 11.90 -1.59 15.72
C ARG A 256 10.75 -1.66 14.74
N TYR A 257 11.04 -1.62 13.46
CA TYR A 257 10.08 -1.96 12.41
C TYR A 257 9.80 -3.47 12.43
N ILE A 258 8.56 -3.85 12.62
CA ILE A 258 8.14 -5.25 12.80
C ILE A 258 7.00 -5.56 11.83
N LYS A 259 6.95 -6.80 11.36
CA LYS A 259 5.79 -7.37 10.67
C LYS A 259 5.14 -8.42 11.58
N SER A 260 3.89 -8.21 11.96
CA SER A 260 3.13 -9.14 12.81
C SER A 260 1.73 -9.34 12.24
N SER A 261 1.41 -10.57 11.91
CA SER A 261 0.08 -10.95 11.41
C SER A 261 -1.04 -10.60 12.40
N ILE A 262 -0.74 -10.58 13.70
CA ILE A 262 -1.69 -10.26 14.78
C ILE A 262 -2.05 -8.77 14.76
N ILE A 263 -1.03 -7.90 14.70
CA ILE A 263 -1.22 -6.44 14.66
C ILE A 263 -1.88 -6.04 13.34
N THR A 264 -1.38 -6.55 12.20
CA THR A 264 -1.99 -6.33 10.89
C THR A 264 -3.47 -6.69 10.91
N LYS A 265 -3.81 -7.89 11.39
CA LYS A 265 -5.22 -8.34 11.47
C LYS A 265 -6.06 -7.45 12.40
N ALA A 266 -5.52 -7.01 13.53
CA ALA A 266 -6.23 -6.13 14.45
C ALA A 266 -6.55 -4.76 13.81
N ILE A 267 -5.58 -4.19 13.08
CA ILE A 267 -5.78 -2.93 12.34
C ILE A 267 -6.84 -3.12 11.25
N GLU A 268 -6.68 -4.14 10.39
CA GLU A 268 -7.61 -4.43 9.29
C GLU A 268 -9.05 -4.70 9.80
N ASP A 269 -9.20 -5.49 10.87
CA ASP A 269 -10.50 -5.78 11.46
C ASP A 269 -11.15 -4.54 12.10
N ALA A 270 -10.36 -3.60 12.66
CA ALA A 270 -10.88 -2.32 13.16
C ALA A 270 -11.44 -1.43 12.03
N TYR A 271 -10.88 -1.54 10.83
CA TYR A 271 -11.37 -0.82 9.65
C TYR A 271 -12.50 -1.53 8.91
N LYS A 272 -12.85 -2.76 9.32
CA LYS A 272 -13.93 -3.53 8.69
C LYS A 272 -15.27 -2.81 8.84
N GLY A 273 -15.88 -2.50 7.72
CA GLY A 273 -17.11 -1.68 7.67
C GLY A 273 -16.89 -0.20 7.37
N PHE A 274 -15.66 0.30 7.49
CA PHE A 274 -15.28 1.67 7.08
C PHE A 274 -14.65 1.73 5.70
N ILE A 275 -13.97 0.65 5.29
CA ILE A 275 -13.29 0.54 3.98
C ILE A 275 -13.81 -0.66 3.20
N MET A 276 -13.62 -0.66 1.89
CA MET A 276 -14.01 -1.78 1.03
C MET A 276 -13.10 -3.00 1.27
N PRO A 277 -13.60 -4.24 1.08
CA PRO A 277 -12.78 -5.45 1.09
C PRO A 277 -11.58 -5.32 0.14
N HIS A 278 -10.45 -5.88 0.52
CA HIS A 278 -9.17 -5.82 -0.21
C HIS A 278 -8.54 -4.42 -0.32
N ASN A 279 -8.99 -3.47 0.48
CA ASN A 279 -8.29 -2.22 0.69
C ASN A 279 -7.67 -2.21 2.08
N TYR A 280 -6.48 -1.64 2.19
CA TYR A 280 -5.67 -1.61 3.40
C TYR A 280 -5.47 -0.16 3.86
N PRO A 281 -5.61 0.11 5.16
CA PRO A 281 -5.49 1.47 5.66
C PRO A 281 -4.04 1.93 5.75
N PHE A 282 -3.83 3.25 5.80
CA PHE A 282 -2.56 3.81 6.23
C PHE A 282 -2.42 3.67 7.76
N SER A 283 -1.26 3.25 8.24
CA SER A 283 -0.90 3.30 9.65
C SER A 283 0.57 3.66 9.86
N ALA A 284 0.86 4.45 10.88
CA ALA A 284 2.19 4.72 11.41
C ALA A 284 2.09 4.75 12.95
N ILE A 285 2.23 3.58 13.58
CA ILE A 285 1.93 3.37 15.00
C ILE A 285 3.18 2.92 15.75
N HIS A 286 3.50 3.61 16.82
CA HIS A 286 4.55 3.25 17.76
C HIS A 286 3.97 2.54 18.97
N PHE A 287 4.41 1.35 19.23
CA PHE A 287 4.10 0.57 20.42
C PHE A 287 5.30 0.52 21.37
N LYS A 288 5.08 0.91 22.62
CA LYS A 288 5.96 0.62 23.72
C LYS A 288 5.36 -0.57 24.48
N ILE A 289 6.02 -1.71 24.41
CA ILE A 289 5.56 -2.96 24.99
C ILE A 289 6.59 -3.44 26.01
N ASN A 290 6.12 -3.91 27.16
CA ASN A 290 6.98 -4.48 28.19
C ASN A 290 7.78 -5.66 27.60
N PRO A 291 9.15 -5.63 27.65
CA PRO A 291 9.98 -6.70 27.11
C PRO A 291 9.66 -8.10 27.68
N ALA A 292 9.13 -8.19 28.88
CA ALA A 292 8.78 -9.47 29.53
C ALA A 292 7.67 -10.26 28.81
N ILE A 293 6.85 -9.59 27.98
CA ILE A 293 5.75 -10.23 27.22
C ILE A 293 6.06 -10.42 25.74
N ILE A 294 7.31 -10.14 25.32
CA ILE A 294 7.76 -10.24 23.93
C ILE A 294 8.95 -11.19 23.85
N ASP A 295 8.93 -12.12 22.88
CA ASP A 295 10.11 -12.85 22.45
C ASP A 295 10.61 -12.29 21.11
N VAL A 296 11.79 -11.68 21.13
CA VAL A 296 12.44 -11.03 19.97
C VAL A 296 13.28 -12.02 19.16
N ASN A 297 13.67 -13.16 19.75
CA ASN A 297 14.65 -14.06 19.15
C ASN A 297 14.01 -15.16 18.28
N VAL A 298 13.07 -14.81 17.42
CA VAL A 298 12.33 -15.76 16.59
C VAL A 298 12.94 -15.95 15.20
N HIS A 299 13.47 -14.88 14.58
CA HIS A 299 14.00 -14.92 13.22
C HIS A 299 15.34 -14.17 13.09
N PRO A 300 16.27 -14.59 12.19
CA PRO A 300 17.56 -13.92 11.98
C PRO A 300 17.42 -12.43 11.62
N THR A 301 16.40 -12.06 10.85
CA THR A 301 16.14 -10.66 10.44
C THR A 301 15.52 -9.80 11.53
N LYS A 302 15.11 -10.39 12.67
CA LYS A 302 14.45 -9.68 13.80
C LYS A 302 13.17 -8.92 13.42
N MET A 303 12.55 -9.24 12.29
CA MET A 303 11.32 -8.59 11.81
C MET A 303 10.04 -9.26 12.33
N GLU A 304 10.15 -10.42 12.97
CA GLU A 304 9.04 -11.15 13.56
C GLU A 304 9.21 -11.27 15.06
N LEU A 305 8.13 -11.08 15.80
CA LEU A 305 8.06 -11.21 17.25
C LEU A 305 6.99 -12.23 17.62
N ARG A 306 7.19 -12.91 18.75
CA ARG A 306 6.15 -13.67 19.42
C ARG A 306 5.71 -12.94 20.68
N PHE A 307 4.41 -12.91 20.89
CA PHE A 307 3.81 -12.34 22.09
C PHE A 307 3.39 -13.46 23.04
N SER A 308 3.56 -13.25 24.33
CA SER A 308 3.10 -14.21 25.35
C SER A 308 1.56 -14.36 25.33
N ASN A 309 0.84 -13.29 25.00
CA ASN A 309 -0.62 -13.28 24.87
C ASN A 309 -1.05 -12.54 23.60
N ASN A 310 -1.32 -13.29 22.55
CA ASN A 310 -1.73 -12.76 21.25
C ASN A 310 -3.08 -12.04 21.28
N GLU A 311 -4.04 -12.56 22.07
CA GLU A 311 -5.39 -12.00 22.17
C GLU A 311 -5.38 -10.65 22.88
N TYR A 312 -4.55 -10.49 23.92
CA TYR A 312 -4.38 -9.22 24.60
C TYR A 312 -3.83 -8.13 23.67
N ILE A 313 -2.81 -8.44 22.86
CA ILE A 313 -2.23 -7.53 21.87
C ILE A 313 -3.28 -7.17 20.81
N TYR A 314 -3.96 -8.18 20.26
CA TYR A 314 -4.99 -7.98 19.25
C TYR A 314 -6.10 -7.05 19.75
N ASN A 315 -6.69 -7.33 20.91
CA ASN A 315 -7.78 -6.54 21.46
C ASN A 315 -7.35 -5.10 21.75
N PHE A 316 -6.15 -4.90 22.32
CA PHE A 316 -5.63 -3.57 22.59
C PHE A 316 -5.47 -2.73 21.30
N VAL A 317 -4.89 -3.31 20.24
CA VAL A 317 -4.70 -2.63 18.95
C VAL A 317 -6.04 -2.35 18.29
N TYR A 318 -6.93 -3.34 18.24
CA TYR A 318 -8.27 -3.24 17.67
C TYR A 318 -9.07 -2.11 18.35
N ASP A 319 -9.16 -2.12 19.68
CA ASP A 319 -9.92 -1.13 20.45
C ASP A 319 -9.34 0.28 20.29
N THR A 320 -8.01 0.40 20.25
CA THR A 320 -7.33 1.69 20.07
C THR A 320 -7.63 2.28 18.69
N CYS A 321 -7.54 1.49 17.64
CA CYS A 321 -7.88 1.92 16.28
C CYS A 321 -9.38 2.23 16.14
N LEU A 322 -10.25 1.37 16.62
CA LEU A 322 -11.70 1.54 16.55
C LEU A 322 -12.17 2.79 17.32
N LYS A 323 -11.57 3.06 18.49
CA LYS A 323 -11.84 4.26 19.28
C LYS A 323 -11.48 5.53 18.50
N ALA A 324 -10.35 5.55 17.81
CA ALA A 324 -9.95 6.69 17.00
C ALA A 324 -10.86 6.90 15.78
N LEU A 325 -11.29 5.81 15.12
CA LEU A 325 -12.23 5.86 13.99
C LEU A 325 -13.61 6.40 14.43
N ASN A 326 -14.09 6.02 15.62
CA ASN A 326 -15.38 6.46 16.14
C ASN A 326 -15.35 7.82 16.86
N SER A 327 -14.18 8.40 17.12
CA SER A 327 -14.02 9.62 17.92
C SER A 327 -14.44 10.91 17.21
N LYS A 328 -14.58 10.89 15.88
CA LYS A 328 -14.97 12.05 15.06
C LYS A 328 -16.05 11.66 14.07
N GLU A 329 -16.98 12.59 13.80
CA GLU A 329 -17.94 12.41 12.73
C GLU A 329 -17.22 12.19 11.40
N LEU A 330 -17.52 11.07 10.73
CA LEU A 330 -16.94 10.68 9.43
C LEU A 330 -17.56 11.45 8.24
N ILE A 331 -18.16 12.59 8.50
CA ILE A 331 -18.70 13.48 7.46
C ILE A 331 -17.52 14.15 6.78
N ALA A 332 -17.35 13.89 5.49
CA ALA A 332 -16.32 14.53 4.68
C ALA A 332 -16.60 16.05 4.61
N GLU A 333 -15.75 16.86 5.23
CA GLU A 333 -15.76 18.30 5.01
C GLU A 333 -15.35 18.57 3.56
N VAL A 334 -16.32 19.00 2.75
CA VAL A 334 -16.02 19.55 1.43
C VAL A 334 -15.41 20.93 1.65
N SER A 335 -14.09 21.00 1.69
CA SER A 335 -13.40 22.29 1.60
C SER A 335 -13.64 22.87 0.20
N VAL A 336 -14.56 23.82 0.12
CA VAL A 336 -14.66 24.69 -1.06
C VAL A 336 -13.36 25.51 -1.06
N PRO A 337 -12.49 25.41 -2.09
CA PRO A 337 -11.31 26.25 -2.15
C PRO A 337 -11.77 27.69 -2.13
N ASP A 338 -11.23 28.50 -1.21
CA ASP A 338 -11.46 29.94 -1.20
C ASP A 338 -11.17 30.46 -2.60
N PRO A 339 -12.05 31.29 -3.18
CA PRO A 339 -11.81 31.86 -4.49
C PRO A 339 -10.51 32.68 -4.37
N VAL A 340 -9.47 32.21 -5.05
CA VAL A 340 -8.21 32.92 -5.18
C VAL A 340 -8.57 34.30 -5.71
N ALA A 341 -8.42 35.32 -4.86
CA ALA A 341 -8.60 36.70 -5.25
C ALA A 341 -7.55 37.00 -6.34
N VAL A 342 -7.97 36.84 -7.58
CA VAL A 342 -7.21 37.30 -8.74
C VAL A 342 -7.17 38.82 -8.60
N LYS A 343 -6.04 39.36 -8.15
CA LYS A 343 -5.74 40.77 -8.29
C LYS A 343 -5.73 41.08 -9.78
N MET A 344 -6.86 41.54 -10.27
CA MET A 344 -6.93 42.14 -11.59
C MET A 344 -6.00 43.35 -11.55
N GLN A 345 -4.87 43.27 -12.22
CA GLN A 345 -4.09 44.41 -12.60
C GLN A 345 -4.97 45.26 -13.53
N GLU A 346 -5.32 46.44 -13.08
CA GLU A 346 -6.03 47.43 -13.89
C GLU A 346 -5.20 47.75 -15.16
N ALA A 347 -5.74 47.35 -16.30
CA ALA A 347 -5.24 47.82 -17.59
C ALA A 347 -5.59 49.33 -17.74
N PRO A 348 -4.72 50.16 -18.36
CA PRO A 348 -4.93 51.60 -18.45
C PRO A 348 -6.16 51.91 -19.31
N VAL A 349 -7.07 52.70 -18.72
CA VAL A 349 -8.27 53.19 -19.34
C VAL A 349 -7.91 54.18 -20.48
N VAL A 350 -8.11 53.76 -21.73
CA VAL A 350 -8.17 54.67 -22.87
C VAL A 350 -9.55 55.31 -22.90
N ARG A 351 -9.61 56.61 -22.53
CA ARG A 351 -10.81 57.42 -22.67
C ARG A 351 -11.06 57.68 -24.16
N ASN A 352 -12.09 57.07 -24.71
CA ASN A 352 -12.71 57.59 -25.93
C ASN A 352 -14.02 58.27 -25.54
N VAL A 353 -14.00 59.57 -25.74
CA VAL A 353 -15.14 60.50 -25.66
C VAL A 353 -15.94 60.39 -26.95
N MET A 354 -17.26 60.16 -26.84
CA MET A 354 -18.24 60.57 -27.83
C MET A 354 -19.67 60.43 -27.27
N PRO A 355 -20.73 61.12 -27.84
CA PRO A 355 -21.46 62.09 -27.02
C PRO A 355 -22.92 61.67 -26.71
N ASP A 356 -23.53 62.51 -25.86
CA ASP A 356 -24.92 62.53 -25.40
C ASP A 356 -25.97 62.27 -26.46
N VAL A 357 -26.92 61.37 -26.15
CA VAL A 357 -28.29 61.43 -26.65
C VAL A 357 -29.26 61.24 -25.49
N LYS A 358 -30.09 62.27 -25.28
CA LYS A 358 -31.13 62.38 -24.26
C LYS A 358 -32.44 61.66 -24.65
N LEU A 359 -33.11 61.08 -23.60
CA LEU A 359 -34.53 61.09 -23.27
C LEU A 359 -35.48 60.06 -23.96
N PRO A 360 -36.66 59.78 -23.35
CA PRO A 360 -37.27 60.30 -22.13
C PRO A 360 -37.86 59.24 -21.16
N GLU A 361 -38.14 59.75 -19.98
CA GLU A 361 -38.92 59.18 -18.88
C GLU A 361 -40.38 58.91 -19.25
N LYS A 362 -40.97 57.86 -18.66
CA LYS A 362 -42.38 57.88 -18.24
C LYS A 362 -42.59 57.14 -16.95
N ASN A 363 -42.97 57.92 -15.97
CA ASN A 363 -43.61 57.57 -14.71
C ASN A 363 -44.91 56.77 -14.90
N VAL A 364 -45.29 56.02 -13.89
CA VAL A 364 -46.56 55.95 -13.15
C VAL A 364 -46.55 54.65 -12.34
N SER A 365 -46.39 54.66 -11.10
CA SER A 365 -47.18 54.84 -9.88
C SER A 365 -48.07 53.65 -9.52
N ASP A 366 -47.95 53.29 -8.25
CA ASP A 366 -48.94 52.81 -7.24
C ASP A 366 -49.56 51.42 -7.45
N SER A 367 -49.58 50.57 -6.47
CA SER A 367 -50.11 50.69 -5.14
C SER A 367 -49.96 49.38 -4.33
N MET A 368 -49.78 49.52 -3.04
CA MET A 368 -49.94 48.56 -1.93
C MET A 368 -51.39 48.05 -1.78
N PRO A 369 -51.68 47.30 -0.70
CA PRO A 369 -51.37 45.93 -0.27
C PRO A 369 -52.66 45.17 0.12
N CYS A 370 -52.56 43.89 0.44
CA CYS A 370 -53.62 43.27 1.24
C CYS A 370 -53.11 42.25 2.22
N LYS A 371 -53.38 42.53 3.46
CA LYS A 371 -53.34 41.67 4.65
C LYS A 371 -54.53 40.71 4.65
N THR A 372 -54.38 39.61 5.32
CA THR A 372 -55.29 39.02 6.38
C THR A 372 -55.08 37.52 6.34
N GLU A 373 -55.00 36.81 7.34
CA GLU A 373 -55.23 36.71 8.76
C GLU A 373 -55.28 35.21 9.11
N THR A 374 -54.68 34.91 10.19
CA THR A 374 -54.74 33.70 11.02
C THR A 374 -56.13 33.10 11.20
N LYS A 375 -56.20 31.76 11.26
CA LYS A 375 -57.00 31.09 12.31
C LYS A 375 -56.45 29.72 12.67
N SER A 376 -56.15 29.58 13.93
CA SER A 376 -55.92 28.40 14.71
C SER A 376 -57.15 27.50 14.83
N ALA A 377 -56.98 26.20 14.85
CA ALA A 377 -57.86 25.29 15.59
C ALA A 377 -57.09 24.08 16.10
N GLU A 378 -57.03 23.98 17.39
CA GLU A 378 -56.74 22.78 18.16
C GLU A 378 -57.77 21.69 17.88
N SER A 379 -57.40 20.42 17.80
CA SER A 379 -57.76 19.42 18.81
C SER A 379 -57.60 17.99 18.35
N ALA A 380 -57.19 17.20 19.33
CA ALA A 380 -57.51 15.79 19.58
C ALA A 380 -56.55 14.72 19.11
N LYS A 381 -55.84 14.25 20.14
CA LYS A 381 -55.15 12.96 20.21
C LYS A 381 -56.05 11.79 19.89
N ALA A 382 -55.59 10.85 19.07
CA ALA A 382 -55.96 9.45 19.16
C ALA A 382 -54.76 8.59 18.82
N GLU A 383 -54.22 7.93 19.84
CA GLU A 383 -53.25 6.86 19.71
C GLU A 383 -53.90 5.66 19.03
N ILE A 384 -53.36 5.24 17.87
CA ILE A 384 -53.64 3.93 17.29
C ILE A 384 -52.32 3.16 17.24
N LYS A 385 -52.14 2.22 18.16
CA LYS A 385 -51.09 1.20 18.11
C LYS A 385 -51.37 0.26 16.94
N PRO A 386 -50.43 -0.01 16.04
CA PRO A 386 -50.61 -1.07 15.07
C PRO A 386 -50.43 -2.43 15.75
N LYS A 387 -51.44 -3.30 15.66
CA LYS A 387 -51.35 -4.71 15.98
C LYS A 387 -50.39 -5.39 15.01
N ARG A 388 -49.34 -5.97 15.55
CA ARG A 388 -48.41 -6.87 14.86
C ARG A 388 -49.11 -8.19 14.60
N LEU A 389 -49.25 -8.58 13.35
CA LEU A 389 -49.64 -9.95 12.94
C LEU A 389 -48.45 -10.89 13.17
N PRO A 390 -48.64 -12.09 13.70
CA PRO A 390 -47.56 -13.04 13.92
C PRO A 390 -47.10 -13.66 12.61
N GLU A 391 -45.77 -13.74 12.45
CA GLU A 391 -45.13 -14.47 11.34
C GLU A 391 -45.25 -16.00 11.52
N PRO A 392 -45.37 -16.77 10.42
CA PRO A 392 -45.80 -18.17 10.50
C PRO A 392 -44.68 -19.18 10.73
N PHE A 393 -43.66 -18.93 11.54
CA PHE A 393 -42.63 -19.92 11.91
C PHE A 393 -42.07 -19.77 13.33
N GLU A 394 -42.92 -19.69 14.35
CA GLU A 394 -42.49 -19.97 15.73
C GLU A 394 -43.06 -21.32 16.18
N ILE A 395 -42.30 -22.38 16.01
CA ILE A 395 -42.56 -23.69 16.65
C ILE A 395 -41.59 -23.83 17.82
N LYS A 396 -42.10 -23.76 19.03
CA LYS A 396 -41.42 -24.21 20.25
C LYS A 396 -41.35 -25.75 20.22
N GLY A 397 -40.16 -26.29 20.05
CA GLY A 397 -39.88 -27.72 20.19
C GLY A 397 -38.74 -27.96 21.17
N SER A 398 -39.02 -28.73 22.18
CA SER A 398 -38.21 -29.10 23.33
C SER A 398 -36.86 -29.73 22.95
N LEU A 399 -35.83 -29.35 23.70
CA LEU A 399 -34.51 -29.97 23.77
C LEU A 399 -34.61 -31.47 24.09
N GLN A 400 -34.15 -32.30 23.17
CA GLN A 400 -33.66 -33.64 23.48
C GLN A 400 -32.19 -33.74 23.04
N MET A 401 -31.32 -33.95 24.03
CA MET A 401 -29.91 -34.28 23.85
C MET A 401 -29.79 -35.57 23.01
N VAL A 402 -29.10 -35.48 21.87
CA VAL A 402 -28.64 -36.66 21.13
C VAL A 402 -27.12 -36.69 21.22
N LYS A 403 -26.64 -37.86 21.63
CA LYS A 403 -25.21 -38.19 21.82
C LYS A 403 -24.43 -38.03 20.53
N GLU A 404 -23.21 -37.45 20.66
CA GLU A 404 -22.21 -37.42 19.62
C GLU A 404 -21.73 -38.81 19.24
N ASP A 405 -22.04 -39.24 18.04
CA ASP A 405 -21.33 -40.35 17.37
C ASP A 405 -20.19 -39.74 16.53
N LYS A 406 -18.96 -40.15 16.87
CA LYS A 406 -17.74 -39.82 16.13
C LYS A 406 -17.80 -40.42 14.74
N VAL A 407 -18.13 -39.64 13.75
CA VAL A 407 -17.95 -39.99 12.34
C VAL A 407 -16.48 -39.73 11.96
N ARG A 408 -15.82 -40.84 11.66
CA ARG A 408 -14.45 -40.92 11.14
C ARG A 408 -14.47 -40.36 9.71
N TYR A 409 -13.82 -39.23 9.46
CA TYR A 409 -13.61 -38.76 8.10
C TYR A 409 -12.56 -39.64 7.42
N GLU A 410 -13.00 -40.51 6.54
CA GLU A 410 -12.15 -41.11 5.52
C GLU A 410 -11.80 -40.02 4.49
N ALA A 411 -10.51 -39.93 4.17
CA ALA A 411 -10.00 -39.04 3.16
C ALA A 411 -10.65 -39.32 1.80
N VAL A 412 -11.51 -38.41 1.36
CA VAL A 412 -12.03 -38.43 0.00
C VAL A 412 -10.88 -38.09 -0.94
N THR A 413 -10.49 -39.10 -1.69
CA THR A 413 -9.62 -39.02 -2.87
C THR A 413 -9.97 -37.82 -3.73
N LYS A 414 -8.92 -37.18 -4.25
CA LYS A 414 -8.92 -36.10 -5.24
C LYS A 414 -10.12 -36.22 -6.18
N SER A 415 -11.08 -35.30 -6.04
CA SER A 415 -12.05 -35.07 -7.09
C SER A 415 -11.27 -34.47 -8.27
N GLU A 416 -11.32 -35.13 -9.42
CA GLU A 416 -10.95 -34.53 -10.69
C GLU A 416 -11.58 -33.12 -10.82
N PRO A 417 -10.88 -32.14 -11.42
CA PRO A 417 -11.51 -30.86 -11.71
C PRO A 417 -12.79 -31.13 -12.48
N PRO A 418 -13.88 -30.41 -12.21
CA PRO A 418 -15.13 -30.62 -12.92
C PRO A 418 -14.81 -30.57 -14.41
N LYS A 419 -15.06 -31.69 -15.11
CA LYS A 419 -15.01 -31.72 -16.57
C LYS A 419 -15.83 -30.52 -17.04
N GLN A 420 -15.15 -29.59 -17.71
CA GLN A 420 -15.79 -28.53 -18.46
C GLN A 420 -16.82 -29.19 -19.35
N MET A 421 -18.09 -29.19 -18.90
CA MET A 421 -19.20 -29.64 -19.73
C MET A 421 -19.14 -28.73 -20.96
N ASN A 422 -18.96 -29.35 -22.12
CA ASN A 422 -19.11 -28.66 -23.39
C ASN A 422 -20.55 -28.09 -23.42
N LEU A 423 -20.70 -26.83 -23.01
CA LEU A 423 -21.93 -26.04 -23.05
C LEU A 423 -22.44 -25.81 -24.49
N PHE A 424 -21.81 -26.42 -25.50
CA PHE A 424 -21.87 -26.02 -26.89
C PHE A 424 -22.32 -27.10 -27.85
N GLU A 425 -23.35 -27.80 -27.50
CA GLU A 425 -24.09 -28.51 -28.56
C GLU A 425 -25.07 -27.57 -29.32
N ASN A 426 -25.55 -26.47 -28.71
CA ASN A 426 -26.20 -25.37 -29.42
C ASN A 426 -25.79 -24.04 -28.76
N LYS A 427 -24.96 -23.29 -29.44
CA LYS A 427 -24.29 -22.09 -28.93
C LYS A 427 -25.28 -20.94 -28.76
N LEU A 428 -25.60 -20.55 -27.52
CA LEU A 428 -26.21 -19.26 -27.23
C LEU A 428 -25.36 -18.11 -27.83
N LEU A 429 -24.07 -18.30 -27.96
CA LEU A 429 -23.05 -17.35 -28.33
C LEU A 429 -22.63 -17.43 -29.81
N ASP A 430 -23.50 -17.93 -30.68
CA ASP A 430 -23.30 -17.84 -32.12
C ASP A 430 -23.99 -16.57 -32.67
N GLU A 431 -23.36 -15.86 -33.61
CA GLU A 431 -23.94 -14.66 -34.26
C GLU A 431 -25.36 -14.92 -34.81
N ASN A 432 -25.68 -16.16 -35.17
CA ASN A 432 -27.01 -16.60 -35.62
C ASN A 432 -28.06 -16.74 -34.49
N SER A 433 -27.65 -16.68 -33.22
CA SER A 433 -28.52 -16.78 -32.05
C SER A 433 -29.05 -15.44 -31.55
N ARG A 434 -28.52 -14.34 -32.11
CA ARG A 434 -28.85 -12.94 -31.74
C ARG A 434 -30.35 -12.59 -31.73
N ASN A 435 -31.14 -13.25 -32.57
CA ASN A 435 -32.60 -13.03 -32.68
C ASN A 435 -33.43 -14.10 -31.95
N LYS A 436 -32.81 -15.03 -31.23
CA LYS A 436 -33.51 -16.19 -30.64
C LYS A 436 -33.60 -16.19 -29.12
N TYR A 437 -32.81 -15.36 -28.42
CA TYR A 437 -32.95 -15.24 -26.97
C TYR A 437 -33.96 -14.14 -26.59
N ARG A 438 -34.58 -14.30 -25.43
CA ARG A 438 -35.50 -13.35 -24.86
C ARG A 438 -35.04 -12.90 -23.48
N ILE A 439 -34.81 -11.59 -23.29
CA ILE A 439 -34.61 -11.04 -21.95
C ILE A 439 -35.97 -10.99 -21.25
N ILE A 440 -36.06 -11.70 -20.10
CA ILE A 440 -37.31 -11.81 -19.33
C ILE A 440 -37.45 -10.58 -18.41
N GLY A 441 -36.36 -10.16 -17.76
CA GLY A 441 -36.35 -9.09 -16.79
C GLY A 441 -35.09 -9.01 -15.98
N GLN A 442 -35.06 -8.06 -15.03
CA GLN A 442 -33.96 -7.82 -14.12
C GLN A 442 -34.34 -8.27 -12.71
N LEU A 443 -33.41 -8.92 -11.99
CA LEU A 443 -33.55 -9.36 -10.62
C LEU A 443 -32.53 -8.63 -9.73
N PHE A 444 -32.99 -8.06 -8.62
CA PHE A 444 -32.15 -7.33 -7.63
C PHE A 444 -31.32 -6.21 -8.23
N ASP A 445 -31.80 -5.56 -9.31
CA ASP A 445 -31.08 -4.51 -10.04
C ASP A 445 -29.66 -4.91 -10.52
N THR A 446 -29.34 -6.22 -10.50
CA THR A 446 -27.98 -6.75 -10.73
C THR A 446 -27.94 -7.88 -11.75
N TYR A 447 -28.97 -8.74 -11.77
CA TYR A 447 -28.98 -9.94 -12.60
C TYR A 447 -30.03 -9.84 -13.69
N TRP A 448 -29.64 -10.14 -14.93
CA TRP A 448 -30.55 -10.21 -16.05
C TRP A 448 -30.95 -11.66 -16.32
N LEU A 449 -32.26 -11.91 -16.40
CA LEU A 449 -32.85 -13.22 -16.65
C LEU A 449 -33.10 -13.36 -18.16
N ILE A 450 -32.56 -14.42 -18.76
CA ILE A 450 -32.56 -14.64 -20.19
C ILE A 450 -33.07 -16.05 -20.47
N GLU A 451 -34.01 -16.17 -21.40
CA GLU A 451 -34.52 -17.44 -21.91
C GLU A 451 -33.97 -17.70 -23.31
N PHE A 452 -33.40 -18.86 -23.53
CA PHE A 452 -32.94 -19.28 -24.83
C PHE A 452 -33.18 -20.79 -24.99
N GLU A 453 -33.99 -21.16 -25.98
CA GLU A 453 -34.48 -22.54 -26.18
C GLU A 453 -35.09 -23.10 -24.88
N ASP A 454 -34.69 -24.30 -24.47
CA ASP A 454 -35.16 -24.96 -23.24
C ASP A 454 -34.26 -24.68 -22.02
N LYS A 455 -33.55 -23.56 -22.03
CA LYS A 455 -32.59 -23.16 -21.00
C LYS A 455 -32.88 -21.77 -20.46
N PHE A 456 -32.65 -21.61 -19.17
CA PHE A 456 -32.69 -20.36 -18.45
C PHE A 456 -31.26 -19.93 -18.15
N TYR A 457 -30.93 -18.66 -18.45
CA TYR A 457 -29.65 -18.07 -18.14
C TYR A 457 -29.83 -16.89 -17.22
N MET A 458 -28.87 -16.71 -16.32
CA MET A 458 -28.78 -15.52 -15.46
C MET A 458 -27.44 -14.85 -15.72
N MET A 459 -27.46 -13.60 -16.20
CA MET A 459 -26.27 -12.79 -16.46
C MET A 459 -26.03 -11.86 -15.28
N ASP A 460 -24.82 -11.89 -14.73
CA ASP A 460 -24.36 -10.88 -13.77
C ASP A 460 -23.93 -9.62 -14.54
N GLN A 461 -24.70 -8.54 -14.37
CA GLN A 461 -24.49 -7.26 -15.03
C GLN A 461 -23.07 -6.70 -14.79
N HIS A 462 -22.55 -6.82 -13.57
CA HIS A 462 -21.25 -6.31 -13.22
C HIS A 462 -20.13 -7.12 -13.87
N ALA A 463 -20.19 -8.46 -13.75
CA ALA A 463 -19.21 -9.33 -14.36
C ALA A 463 -19.19 -9.22 -15.89
N ALA A 464 -20.36 -9.06 -16.51
CA ALA A 464 -20.48 -8.85 -17.97
C ALA A 464 -19.86 -7.50 -18.40
N HIS A 465 -20.17 -6.40 -17.70
CA HIS A 465 -19.56 -5.09 -17.96
C HIS A 465 -18.04 -5.11 -17.77
N GLU A 466 -17.58 -5.68 -16.67
CA GLU A 466 -16.12 -5.84 -16.43
C GLU A 466 -15.46 -6.57 -17.59
N LYS A 467 -16.06 -7.66 -18.09
CA LYS A 467 -15.51 -8.44 -19.19
C LYS A 467 -15.46 -7.66 -20.51
N VAL A 468 -16.57 -7.05 -20.88
CA VAL A 468 -16.66 -6.26 -22.13
C VAL A 468 -15.68 -5.09 -22.11
N LEU A 469 -15.60 -4.37 -20.99
CA LEU A 469 -14.71 -3.22 -20.86
C LEU A 469 -13.24 -3.65 -20.88
N TYR A 470 -12.92 -4.78 -20.23
CA TYR A 470 -11.58 -5.36 -20.24
C TYR A 470 -11.12 -5.69 -21.66
N GLU A 471 -11.93 -6.42 -22.44
CA GLU A 471 -11.55 -6.77 -23.82
C GLU A 471 -11.44 -5.56 -24.74
N ARG A 472 -12.36 -4.60 -24.61
CA ARG A 472 -12.24 -3.32 -25.34
C ARG A 472 -10.93 -2.59 -25.00
N THR A 473 -10.56 -2.58 -23.74
CA THR A 473 -9.32 -1.93 -23.28
C THR A 473 -8.11 -2.69 -23.78
N MET A 474 -8.11 -4.01 -23.67
CA MET A 474 -7.02 -4.86 -24.17
C MET A 474 -6.83 -4.71 -25.69
N ASN A 475 -7.90 -4.75 -26.47
CA ASN A 475 -7.82 -4.57 -27.93
C ASN A 475 -7.23 -3.20 -28.30
N LYS A 476 -7.65 -2.12 -27.61
CA LYS A 476 -7.06 -0.78 -27.81
C LYS A 476 -5.57 -0.76 -27.44
N LEU A 477 -5.19 -1.43 -26.36
CA LEU A 477 -3.79 -1.51 -25.88
C LEU A 477 -2.89 -2.26 -26.88
N HIS A 478 -3.42 -3.34 -27.49
CA HIS A 478 -2.69 -4.09 -28.53
C HIS A 478 -2.57 -3.30 -29.84
N ASP A 479 -3.57 -2.55 -30.23
CA ASP A 479 -3.58 -1.76 -31.49
C ASP A 479 -2.65 -0.53 -31.44
N LYS A 480 -1.95 -0.28 -30.34
CA LYS A 480 -1.03 0.86 -30.13
C LYS A 480 -1.66 2.24 -30.42
N THR A 481 -2.96 2.34 -30.39
CA THR A 481 -3.74 3.54 -30.77
C THR A 481 -4.34 4.27 -29.59
N ILE A 482 -3.83 4.08 -28.38
CA ILE A 482 -4.38 4.79 -27.22
C ILE A 482 -3.97 6.26 -27.31
N GLY A 483 -4.95 7.10 -27.62
CA GLY A 483 -4.80 8.54 -27.51
C GLY A 483 -4.71 8.97 -26.04
N THR A 484 -4.07 10.09 -25.79
CA THR A 484 -4.05 10.72 -24.48
C THR A 484 -5.20 11.70 -24.37
N GLN A 485 -5.95 11.62 -23.26
CA GLN A 485 -6.94 12.61 -22.88
C GLN A 485 -6.32 13.57 -21.87
N MET A 486 -6.23 14.84 -22.22
CA MET A 486 -5.72 15.87 -21.30
C MET A 486 -6.67 16.10 -20.13
N ILE A 487 -6.11 16.29 -18.94
CA ILE A 487 -6.85 16.58 -17.70
C ILE A 487 -6.59 18.02 -17.28
N LEU A 488 -7.66 18.73 -16.98
CA LEU A 488 -7.58 20.09 -16.44
C LEU A 488 -8.55 20.24 -15.25
N PRO A 489 -8.10 20.60 -14.05
CA PRO A 489 -6.71 20.80 -13.64
C PRO A 489 -5.89 19.49 -13.59
N PRO A 490 -4.56 19.56 -13.72
CA PRO A 490 -3.70 18.38 -13.61
C PRO A 490 -3.80 17.72 -12.23
N ILE A 491 -3.63 16.41 -12.18
CA ILE A 491 -3.56 15.66 -10.93
C ILE A 491 -2.13 15.72 -10.38
N VAL A 492 -1.97 16.04 -9.10
CA VAL A 492 -0.69 15.95 -8.40
C VAL A 492 -0.67 14.70 -7.53
N LEU A 493 0.39 13.90 -7.67
CA LEU A 493 0.65 12.68 -6.91
C LEU A 493 1.95 12.84 -6.15
N SER A 494 1.97 12.45 -4.88
CA SER A 494 3.20 12.26 -4.12
C SER A 494 3.53 10.77 -4.12
N LEU A 495 4.71 10.42 -4.63
CA LEU A 495 5.18 9.04 -4.69
C LEU A 495 6.28 8.83 -3.65
N ASN A 496 6.21 7.73 -2.89
CA ASN A 496 7.34 7.33 -2.06
C ASN A 496 8.49 6.79 -2.94
N MET A 497 9.66 6.57 -2.35
CA MET A 497 10.85 6.14 -3.12
C MET A 497 10.64 4.83 -3.87
N HIS A 498 9.85 3.92 -3.33
CA HIS A 498 9.54 2.64 -3.97
C HIS A 498 8.58 2.82 -5.17
N GLU A 499 7.53 3.62 -5.00
CA GLU A 499 6.57 3.96 -6.06
C GLU A 499 7.25 4.77 -7.18
N GLU A 500 8.13 5.71 -6.82
CA GLU A 500 8.96 6.48 -7.77
C GLU A 500 9.82 5.54 -8.63
N GLU A 501 10.44 4.55 -8.00
CA GLU A 501 11.25 3.57 -8.71
C GLU A 501 10.41 2.72 -9.68
N ILE A 502 9.25 2.22 -9.22
CA ILE A 502 8.33 1.45 -10.05
C ILE A 502 7.91 2.28 -11.27
N TYR A 503 7.52 3.54 -11.06
CA TYR A 503 7.16 4.45 -12.14
C TYR A 503 8.33 4.67 -13.12
N LYS A 504 9.52 5.02 -12.63
CA LYS A 504 10.71 5.27 -13.46
C LYS A 504 11.14 4.04 -14.27
N THR A 505 11.06 2.87 -13.67
CA THR A 505 11.39 1.61 -14.35
C THR A 505 10.40 1.28 -15.47
N ASN A 506 9.14 1.69 -15.33
CA ASN A 506 8.07 1.38 -16.27
C ASN A 506 7.56 2.60 -17.06
N GLN A 507 8.30 3.72 -17.07
CA GLN A 507 7.89 4.98 -17.68
C GLN A 507 7.45 4.85 -19.14
N ASP A 508 8.15 4.03 -19.94
CA ASP A 508 7.82 3.78 -21.34
C ASP A 508 6.47 3.07 -21.50
N ILE A 509 6.10 2.24 -20.52
CA ILE A 509 4.82 1.53 -20.53
C ILE A 509 3.70 2.51 -20.21
N PHE A 510 3.85 3.37 -19.18
CA PHE A 510 2.87 4.41 -18.87
C PHE A 510 2.64 5.35 -20.04
N LYS A 511 3.70 5.76 -20.77
CA LYS A 511 3.57 6.58 -21.98
C LYS A 511 2.80 5.85 -23.09
N ARG A 512 3.09 4.56 -23.32
CA ARG A 512 2.36 3.75 -24.32
C ARG A 512 0.89 3.58 -23.97
N LEU A 513 0.57 3.52 -22.68
CA LEU A 513 -0.80 3.46 -22.16
C LEU A 513 -1.54 4.81 -22.26
N GLY A 514 -0.87 5.88 -22.69
CA GLY A 514 -1.46 7.20 -22.83
C GLY A 514 -1.42 8.07 -21.58
N TYR A 515 -0.59 7.73 -20.59
CA TYR A 515 -0.33 8.60 -19.46
C TYR A 515 0.76 9.64 -19.80
N GLU A 516 0.50 10.90 -19.47
CA GLU A 516 1.51 11.97 -19.46
C GLU A 516 1.77 12.38 -18.01
N ILE A 517 2.94 12.00 -17.52
CA ILE A 517 3.36 12.22 -16.13
C ILE A 517 4.71 12.92 -16.14
N GLU A 518 4.81 14.06 -15.44
CA GLU A 518 6.00 14.90 -15.37
C GLU A 518 6.42 15.06 -13.90
N GLU A 519 7.73 15.17 -13.63
CA GLU A 519 8.24 15.54 -12.31
C GLU A 519 7.82 16.97 -11.99
N PHE A 520 7.24 17.17 -10.79
CA PHE A 520 6.77 18.49 -10.36
C PHE A 520 7.66 19.12 -9.28
N GLY A 521 8.56 18.32 -8.71
CA GLY A 521 9.54 18.71 -7.70
C GLY A 521 9.44 17.89 -6.42
N GLY A 522 10.58 17.60 -5.82
CA GLY A 522 10.65 16.68 -4.67
C GLY A 522 10.19 15.27 -5.05
N ASN A 523 9.22 14.74 -4.31
CA ASN A 523 8.57 13.46 -4.58
C ASN A 523 7.19 13.61 -5.26
N GLU A 524 6.88 14.81 -5.80
CA GLU A 524 5.61 15.10 -6.45
C GLU A 524 5.71 14.93 -7.97
N TYR A 525 4.65 14.35 -8.55
CA TYR A 525 4.47 14.09 -9.97
C TYR A 525 3.16 14.70 -10.45
N LYS A 526 3.20 15.37 -11.59
CA LYS A 526 2.06 16.01 -12.22
C LYS A 526 1.58 15.15 -13.38
N VAL A 527 0.32 14.72 -13.32
CA VAL A 527 -0.35 13.97 -14.40
C VAL A 527 -1.19 14.95 -15.21
N THR A 528 -0.79 15.18 -16.46
CA THR A 528 -1.47 16.07 -17.41
C THR A 528 -2.33 15.32 -18.40
N GLY A 529 -2.03 14.03 -18.64
CA GLY A 529 -2.76 13.18 -19.57
C GLY A 529 -3.02 11.78 -19.03
N ILE A 530 -4.15 11.22 -19.43
CA ILE A 530 -4.58 9.85 -19.11
C ILE A 530 -4.99 9.12 -20.38
N PRO A 531 -5.08 7.78 -20.38
CA PRO A 531 -5.61 7.02 -21.51
C PRO A 531 -6.98 7.51 -21.95
N ALA A 532 -7.14 7.79 -23.25
CA ALA A 532 -8.40 8.20 -23.80
C ALA A 532 -9.43 7.07 -23.75
N GLY A 533 -10.69 7.44 -23.46
CA GLY A 533 -11.83 6.50 -23.43
C GLY A 533 -12.01 5.77 -22.10
N LEU A 534 -11.30 6.18 -21.04
CA LEU A 534 -11.62 5.75 -19.69
C LEU A 534 -12.95 6.41 -19.25
N PRO A 535 -13.84 5.67 -18.57
CA PRO A 535 -15.05 6.24 -17.99
C PRO A 535 -14.71 7.24 -16.89
N LYS A 536 -15.70 8.10 -16.53
CA LYS A 536 -15.52 9.03 -15.41
C LYS A 536 -15.30 8.27 -14.10
N MET A 537 -14.12 8.41 -13.53
CA MET A 537 -13.70 7.76 -12.30
C MET A 537 -12.67 8.63 -11.58
N ASP A 538 -12.25 8.22 -10.39
CA ASP A 538 -11.10 8.83 -9.73
C ASP A 538 -9.80 8.33 -10.39
N TYR A 539 -9.30 9.11 -11.35
CA TYR A 539 -8.09 8.79 -12.10
C TYR A 539 -6.83 8.79 -11.21
N LYS A 540 -6.85 9.55 -10.10
CA LYS A 540 -5.78 9.55 -9.12
C LYS A 540 -5.69 8.19 -8.43
N GLN A 541 -6.82 7.70 -7.93
CA GLN A 541 -6.89 6.40 -7.28
C GLN A 541 -6.56 5.26 -8.26
N LEU A 542 -7.02 5.35 -9.50
CA LEU A 542 -6.68 4.36 -10.53
C LEU A 542 -5.15 4.25 -10.73
N LEU A 543 -4.45 5.39 -10.86
CA LEU A 543 -3.00 5.38 -11.06
C LEU A 543 -2.26 4.81 -9.85
N ILE A 544 -2.74 5.15 -8.64
CA ILE A 544 -2.23 4.58 -7.39
C ILE A 544 -2.43 3.06 -7.38
N ASP A 545 -3.62 2.57 -7.68
CA ASP A 545 -3.94 1.13 -7.71
C ASP A 545 -3.07 0.39 -8.74
N VAL A 546 -2.76 1.02 -9.88
CA VAL A 546 -1.84 0.46 -10.89
C VAL A 546 -0.41 0.35 -10.35
N LEU A 547 0.11 1.40 -9.70
CA LEU A 547 1.44 1.39 -9.10
C LEU A 547 1.53 0.34 -7.98
N ASP A 548 0.52 0.27 -7.12
CA ASP A 548 0.42 -0.74 -6.05
C ASP A 548 0.44 -2.16 -6.63
N GLY A 549 -0.33 -2.37 -7.70
CA GLY A 549 -0.37 -3.64 -8.37
C GLY A 549 0.96 -4.07 -9.00
N LEU A 550 1.75 -3.12 -9.51
CA LEU A 550 3.08 -3.39 -10.05
C LEU A 550 4.10 -3.71 -8.95
N SER A 551 3.90 -3.20 -7.73
CA SER A 551 4.80 -3.45 -6.60
C SER A 551 4.80 -4.91 -6.13
N GLU A 552 3.66 -5.59 -6.21
CA GLU A 552 3.51 -6.98 -5.78
C GLU A 552 4.16 -7.99 -6.74
N GLU A 553 4.27 -7.64 -8.03
CA GLU A 553 4.78 -8.54 -9.09
C GLU A 553 6.17 -8.16 -9.61
N SER A 554 7.02 -7.52 -8.81
CA SER A 554 8.34 -6.98 -9.19
C SER A 554 9.30 -7.96 -9.93
N ALA A 555 8.87 -9.16 -10.29
CA ALA A 555 9.68 -10.17 -10.95
C ALA A 555 9.44 -10.30 -12.46
N SER A 556 8.34 -9.82 -13.03
CA SER A 556 8.09 -9.97 -14.49
C SER A 556 8.24 -8.64 -15.22
N LYS A 557 9.29 -8.55 -16.02
CA LYS A 557 9.51 -7.47 -16.99
C LYS A 557 8.65 -7.63 -18.26
N ASP A 558 7.58 -8.41 -18.18
CA ASP A 558 6.74 -8.66 -19.35
C ASP A 558 5.74 -7.49 -19.50
N PRO A 559 5.84 -6.69 -20.57
CA PRO A 559 4.95 -5.57 -20.82
C PRO A 559 3.47 -5.98 -20.93
N ASP A 560 3.21 -7.22 -21.34
CA ASP A 560 1.85 -7.72 -21.53
C ASP A 560 1.14 -7.93 -20.20
N ILE A 561 1.85 -8.38 -19.15
CA ILE A 561 1.30 -8.53 -17.80
C ILE A 561 0.91 -7.17 -17.22
N ILE A 562 1.73 -6.13 -17.44
CA ILE A 562 1.44 -4.78 -16.95
C ILE A 562 0.21 -4.22 -17.68
N THR A 563 0.14 -4.42 -18.99
CA THR A 563 -0.98 -4.01 -19.83
C THR A 563 -2.29 -4.67 -19.37
N GLU A 564 -2.25 -5.99 -19.11
CA GLU A 564 -3.36 -6.78 -18.61
C GLU A 564 -3.84 -6.29 -17.23
N LYS A 565 -2.89 -5.97 -16.35
CA LYS A 565 -3.19 -5.44 -15.00
C LYS A 565 -3.85 -4.06 -15.05
N VAL A 566 -3.33 -3.16 -15.89
CA VAL A 566 -3.93 -1.83 -16.11
C VAL A 566 -5.34 -1.95 -16.66
N ALA A 567 -5.56 -2.81 -17.65
CA ALA A 567 -6.89 -3.07 -18.20
C ALA A 567 -7.85 -3.60 -17.14
N SER A 568 -7.42 -4.59 -16.35
CA SER A 568 -8.23 -5.19 -15.28
C SER A 568 -8.61 -4.16 -14.20
N MET A 569 -7.67 -3.34 -13.74
CA MET A 569 -7.92 -2.30 -12.72
C MET A 569 -8.81 -1.17 -13.24
N SER A 570 -8.62 -0.74 -14.49
CA SER A 570 -9.49 0.25 -15.15
C SER A 570 -10.94 -0.23 -15.21
N CYS A 571 -11.16 -1.51 -15.50
CA CYS A 571 -12.49 -2.10 -15.57
C CYS A 571 -13.14 -2.20 -14.18
N LYS A 572 -12.40 -2.61 -13.16
CA LYS A 572 -12.87 -2.68 -11.77
C LYS A 572 -13.29 -1.31 -11.23
N ALA A 573 -12.54 -0.26 -11.57
CA ALA A 573 -12.86 1.10 -11.15
C ALA A 573 -14.09 1.68 -11.89
N ALA A 574 -14.30 1.30 -13.15
CA ALA A 574 -15.40 1.78 -13.98
C ALA A 574 -16.77 1.23 -13.57
N VAL A 575 -16.82 0.00 -13.08
CA VAL A 575 -18.08 -0.72 -12.80
C VAL A 575 -18.61 -0.48 -11.37
N LYS A 576 -17.93 0.29 -10.55
CA LYS A 576 -18.36 0.64 -9.17
C LYS A 576 -19.66 1.47 -9.09
N GLY A 577 -20.28 1.85 -10.23
CA GLY A 577 -21.56 2.56 -10.28
C GLY A 577 -22.74 1.59 -10.34
N ASN A 578 -23.63 1.68 -9.37
CA ASN A 578 -24.91 0.94 -9.30
C ASN A 578 -25.89 1.53 -10.33
N ASN A 579 -25.52 1.48 -11.63
CA ASN A 579 -26.35 2.03 -12.70
C ASN A 579 -27.37 0.97 -13.12
N ARG A 580 -28.66 1.29 -12.96
CA ARG A 580 -29.74 0.51 -13.56
C ARG A 580 -29.62 0.59 -15.07
N LEU A 581 -29.48 -0.55 -15.72
CA LEU A 581 -29.55 -0.63 -17.18
C LEU A 581 -31.01 -0.68 -17.65
N SER A 582 -31.29 -0.02 -18.76
CA SER A 582 -32.50 -0.24 -19.53
C SER A 582 -32.43 -1.59 -20.27
N PHE A 583 -33.55 -2.09 -20.75
CA PHE A 583 -33.60 -3.31 -21.56
C PHE A 583 -32.70 -3.21 -22.81
N ASN A 584 -32.65 -2.04 -23.46
CA ASN A 584 -31.84 -1.83 -24.65
C ASN A 584 -30.33 -1.90 -24.31
N GLU A 585 -29.92 -1.29 -23.22
CA GLU A 585 -28.53 -1.36 -22.75
C GLU A 585 -28.15 -2.80 -22.34
N ALA A 586 -29.08 -3.56 -21.77
CA ALA A 586 -28.84 -4.97 -21.46
C ALA A 586 -28.70 -5.85 -22.72
N PHE A 587 -29.46 -5.54 -23.78
CA PHE A 587 -29.28 -6.18 -25.09
C PHE A 587 -27.92 -5.83 -25.70
N GLU A 588 -27.51 -4.57 -25.67
CA GLU A 588 -26.19 -4.15 -26.15
C GLU A 588 -25.06 -4.83 -25.37
N LEU A 589 -25.18 -4.88 -24.04
CA LEU A 589 -24.21 -5.55 -23.19
C LEU A 589 -24.09 -7.06 -23.51
N MET A 590 -25.22 -7.72 -23.72
CA MET A 590 -25.23 -9.14 -24.09
C MET A 590 -24.62 -9.36 -25.49
N ASP A 591 -24.93 -8.48 -26.45
CA ASP A 591 -24.37 -8.53 -27.80
C ASP A 591 -22.84 -8.34 -27.80
N GLU A 592 -22.34 -7.45 -26.94
CA GLU A 592 -20.91 -7.22 -26.79
C GLU A 592 -20.22 -8.38 -26.06
N LEU A 593 -20.87 -8.91 -25.03
CA LEU A 593 -20.37 -10.08 -24.31
C LEU A 593 -20.23 -11.29 -25.26
N MET A 594 -21.19 -11.46 -26.19
CA MET A 594 -21.13 -12.54 -27.21
C MET A 594 -19.98 -12.39 -28.19
N LYS A 595 -19.49 -11.16 -28.43
CA LYS A 595 -18.33 -10.89 -29.29
C LYS A 595 -17.00 -11.04 -28.57
N ALA A 596 -17.03 -11.18 -27.25
CA ALA A 596 -15.84 -11.31 -26.43
C ALA A 596 -15.14 -12.66 -26.70
N GLU A 597 -13.80 -12.67 -26.67
CA GLU A 597 -12.99 -13.86 -26.96
C GLU A 597 -13.24 -15.00 -25.94
N ASN A 598 -13.44 -14.63 -24.67
CA ASN A 598 -13.83 -15.56 -23.59
C ASN A 598 -14.94 -14.95 -22.72
N PRO A 599 -16.22 -15.07 -23.11
CA PRO A 599 -17.32 -14.36 -22.44
C PRO A 599 -17.76 -14.95 -21.10
N TYR A 600 -17.17 -16.08 -20.65
CA TYR A 600 -17.69 -16.88 -19.53
C TYR A 600 -17.31 -16.37 -18.17
N ASN A 601 -16.14 -15.73 -18.06
CA ASN A 601 -15.62 -15.23 -16.79
C ASN A 601 -15.11 -13.80 -16.95
N CYS A 602 -15.36 -12.97 -15.95
CA CYS A 602 -14.70 -11.66 -15.88
C CYS A 602 -13.20 -11.82 -15.55
N PRO A 603 -12.36 -10.77 -15.70
CA PRO A 603 -10.93 -10.82 -15.39
C PRO A 603 -10.61 -11.26 -13.95
N HIS A 604 -11.58 -11.14 -13.04
CA HIS A 604 -11.47 -11.51 -11.63
C HIS A 604 -11.95 -12.95 -11.33
N GLY A 605 -12.25 -13.75 -12.39
CA GLY A 605 -12.69 -15.14 -12.27
C GLY A 605 -14.16 -15.35 -11.90
N ARG A 606 -14.99 -14.29 -11.85
CA ARG A 606 -16.44 -14.43 -11.61
C ARG A 606 -17.15 -14.87 -12.89
N PRO A 607 -18.08 -15.82 -12.84
CA PRO A 607 -18.87 -16.18 -14.00
C PRO A 607 -19.75 -15.01 -14.44
N THR A 608 -19.78 -14.72 -15.74
CA THR A 608 -20.64 -13.70 -16.35
C THR A 608 -22.06 -14.18 -16.55
N LEU A 609 -22.18 -15.50 -16.81
CA LEU A 609 -23.44 -16.19 -17.06
C LEU A 609 -23.48 -17.50 -16.27
N ILE A 610 -24.63 -17.80 -15.67
CA ILE A 610 -24.97 -19.11 -15.14
C ILE A 610 -26.21 -19.65 -15.84
N MET A 611 -26.35 -20.95 -15.94
CA MET A 611 -27.42 -21.62 -16.69
C MET A 611 -28.15 -22.65 -15.83
N MET A 612 -29.45 -22.80 -16.09
CA MET A 612 -30.27 -23.89 -15.61
C MET A 612 -31.11 -24.45 -16.77
N SER A 613 -31.10 -25.77 -16.99
CA SER A 613 -31.97 -26.39 -17.96
C SER A 613 -33.41 -26.44 -17.45
N ARG A 614 -34.38 -26.51 -18.38
CA ARG A 614 -35.80 -26.74 -18.04
C ARG A 614 -35.99 -27.99 -17.20
N TYR A 615 -35.26 -29.06 -17.54
CA TYR A 615 -35.29 -30.32 -16.77
C TYR A 615 -34.86 -30.11 -15.30
N GLU A 616 -33.79 -29.36 -15.04
CA GLU A 616 -33.33 -29.08 -13.67
C GLU A 616 -34.36 -28.25 -12.90
N ILE A 617 -35.01 -27.29 -13.55
CA ILE A 617 -36.06 -26.46 -12.95
C ILE A 617 -37.26 -27.36 -12.59
N GLU A 618 -37.76 -28.17 -13.55
CA GLU A 618 -38.88 -29.06 -13.34
C GLU A 618 -38.61 -30.15 -12.28
N LYS A 619 -37.38 -30.65 -12.20
CA LYS A 619 -36.92 -31.54 -11.14
C LYS A 619 -36.95 -30.89 -9.76
N LYS A 620 -36.51 -29.60 -9.65
CA LYS A 620 -36.60 -28.84 -8.39
C LYS A 620 -38.06 -28.65 -7.93
N PHE A 621 -38.98 -28.49 -8.85
CA PHE A 621 -40.42 -28.43 -8.58
C PHE A 621 -41.09 -29.82 -8.43
N LYS A 622 -40.30 -30.93 -8.45
CA LYS A 622 -40.78 -32.31 -8.37
C LYS A 622 -41.86 -32.66 -9.44
N ARG A 623 -41.76 -32.03 -10.62
CA ARG A 623 -42.62 -32.33 -11.77
C ARG A 623 -42.11 -33.50 -12.59
N ILE A 624 -40.85 -33.82 -12.44
CA ILE A 624 -40.16 -34.98 -13.02
C ILE A 624 -39.51 -35.73 -11.86
N VAL A 625 -39.71 -37.03 -11.81
CA VAL A 625 -39.19 -37.95 -10.76
C VAL A 625 -37.80 -38.46 -11.19
#